data_06c31aaed044d14be3c66bfdd98f41d4
#
_entry.id   06c31aaed044d14be3c66bfdd98f41d4
#
_cell.length_a   1.000
_cell.length_b   1.000
_cell.length_c   1.000
_cell.angle_alpha   90.00
_cell.angle_beta   90.00
_cell.angle_gamma   90.00
#
_symmetry.space_group_name_H-M   'P 1'
#
loop_
_entity.id
_entity.type
_entity.pdbx_description
1 polymer ?
#
loop_
_entity_poly.entity_id
_entity_poly.type
_entity_poly.pdbx_seq_one_letter_code
_entity_poly.pdbx_strand_id
1 'polypeptide(L)'
;GIRALCYNGGDAGERTLENWAGLEFMHLNPSEKTPSIREENCRIITFPYMLWANKDVPNHIVKEVVKTLYYNADKFRESSKFTRSFDESKMSNFDLVPMHDGAKEAYDELGLR
;
A
#
# COMPACT_ATOMS: atom_id res chain seq x y z
N GLY A 1 9.39 -9.02 24.51
CA GLY A 1 8.65 -9.02 23.25
C GLY A 1 8.14 -7.62 22.89
N ILE A 2 7.71 -7.45 21.67
CA ILE A 2 7.12 -6.19 21.16
C ILE A 2 5.60 -6.29 21.24
N ARG A 3 4.95 -5.22 21.67
CA ARG A 3 3.50 -5.09 21.67
C ARG A 3 3.09 -3.88 20.83
N ALA A 4 2.12 -4.04 19.96
CA ALA A 4 1.52 -2.93 19.25
C ALA A 4 0.60 -2.13 20.20
N LEU A 5 0.60 -0.81 20.04
CA LEU A 5 -0.34 0.09 20.69
C LEU A 5 -1.48 0.40 19.72
N CYS A 6 -2.71 0.10 20.13
CA CYS A 6 -3.89 0.29 19.31
C CYS A 6 -4.44 1.71 19.43
N TYR A 7 -4.89 2.28 18.32
CA TYR A 7 -5.61 3.57 18.30
C TYR A 7 -7.11 3.41 18.57
N ASN A 8 -7.49 2.53 19.51
CA ASN A 8 -8.89 2.17 19.74
C ASN A 8 -9.67 3.17 20.60
N GLY A 9 -9.00 4.10 21.27
CA GLY A 9 -9.64 5.07 22.16
C GLY A 9 -9.28 6.51 21.84
N GLY A 10 -10.23 7.42 22.12
CA GLY A 10 -10.04 8.86 21.91
C GLY A 10 -9.93 9.25 20.42
N ASP A 11 -9.48 10.47 20.17
CA ASP A 11 -9.39 11.11 18.86
C ASP A 11 -7.95 11.23 18.32
N ALA A 12 -6.97 10.63 18.99
CA ALA A 12 -5.56 10.75 18.63
C ALA A 12 -5.27 10.18 17.23
N GLY A 13 -5.92 9.06 16.88
CA GLY A 13 -5.80 8.44 15.57
C GLY A 13 -6.36 9.32 14.46
N GLU A 14 -7.55 9.87 14.66
CA GLU A 14 -8.24 10.76 13.74
C GLU A 14 -7.41 12.03 13.49
N ARG A 15 -6.90 12.67 14.55
CA ARG A 15 -6.00 13.83 14.41
C ARG A 15 -4.71 13.50 13.66
N THR A 16 -4.20 12.30 13.81
CA THR A 16 -3.02 11.86 13.04
C THR A 16 -3.35 11.79 11.56
N LEU A 17 -4.48 11.18 11.17
CA LEU A 17 -4.89 11.10 9.77
C LEU A 17 -5.19 12.46 9.15
N GLU A 18 -5.76 13.39 9.90
CA GLU A 18 -6.03 14.77 9.45
C GLU A 18 -4.74 15.53 9.10
N ASN A 19 -3.64 15.25 9.82
CA ASN A 19 -2.37 15.96 9.64
C ASN A 19 -1.38 15.26 8.69
N TRP A 20 -1.62 14.00 8.33
CA TRP A 20 -0.72 13.19 7.51
C TRP A 20 -1.47 12.55 6.35
N ALA A 21 -1.41 13.17 5.19
CA ALA A 21 -2.03 12.65 3.98
C ALA A 21 -1.48 11.24 3.61
N GLY A 22 -2.35 10.36 3.17
CA GLY A 22 -1.98 9.00 2.72
C GLY A 22 -1.91 7.96 3.82
N LEU A 23 -2.15 8.33 5.08
CA LEU A 23 -2.31 7.36 6.15
C LEU A 23 -3.76 6.85 6.17
N GLU A 24 -3.92 5.59 6.55
CA GLU A 24 -5.22 4.93 6.69
C GLU A 24 -5.27 4.11 7.96
N PHE A 25 -6.46 3.82 8.46
CA PHE A 25 -6.65 2.83 9.51
C PHE A 25 -6.79 1.43 8.93
N MET A 26 -6.19 0.46 9.63
CA MET A 26 -6.41 -0.96 9.44
C MET A 26 -6.76 -1.59 10.78
N HIS A 27 -7.64 -2.57 10.78
CA HIS A 27 -8.02 -3.32 11.96
C HIS A 27 -7.41 -4.72 11.90
N LEU A 28 -6.72 -5.11 12.97
CA LEU A 28 -6.07 -6.40 13.09
C LEU A 28 -6.52 -7.11 14.36
N ASN A 29 -6.65 -8.43 14.27
CA ASN A 29 -6.90 -9.29 15.41
C ASN A 29 -5.64 -10.06 15.80
N PRO A 30 -5.51 -10.52 17.04
CA PRO A 30 -4.42 -11.39 17.46
C PRO A 30 -4.34 -12.65 16.58
N SER A 31 -3.14 -13.00 16.15
CA SER A 31 -2.90 -14.22 15.38
C SER A 31 -1.42 -14.59 15.42
N GLU A 32 -1.09 -15.78 14.96
CA GLU A 32 0.32 -16.20 14.79
C GLU A 32 1.09 -15.30 13.80
N LYS A 33 0.37 -14.72 12.82
CA LYS A 33 0.95 -13.79 11.83
C LYS A 33 1.14 -12.38 12.39
N THR A 34 0.43 -12.04 13.47
CA THR A 34 0.44 -10.72 14.12
C THR A 34 0.73 -10.83 15.61
N PRO A 35 1.87 -11.41 16.02
CA PRO A 35 2.14 -11.75 17.43
C PRO A 35 2.26 -10.52 18.35
N SER A 36 2.47 -9.33 17.79
CA SER A 36 2.50 -8.07 18.54
C SER A 36 1.12 -7.50 18.85
N ILE A 37 0.07 -7.95 18.15
CA ILE A 37 -1.31 -7.55 18.42
C ILE A 37 -1.85 -8.38 19.58
N ARG A 38 -2.39 -7.71 20.61
CA ARG A 38 -2.90 -8.35 21.85
C ARG A 38 -4.39 -8.12 22.05
N GLU A 39 -4.97 -7.17 21.34
CA GLU A 39 -6.35 -6.75 21.48
C GLU A 39 -7.12 -7.10 20.21
N GLU A 40 -8.36 -7.57 20.36
CA GLU A 40 -9.27 -7.75 19.25
C GLU A 40 -9.60 -6.40 18.60
N ASN A 41 -9.75 -6.43 17.28
CA ASN A 41 -10.07 -5.24 16.50
C ASN A 41 -9.10 -4.07 16.75
N CYS A 42 -7.81 -4.38 16.91
CA CYS A 42 -6.77 -3.40 17.15
C CYS A 42 -6.63 -2.48 15.93
N ARG A 43 -6.95 -1.21 16.13
CA ARG A 43 -6.82 -0.19 15.08
C ARG A 43 -5.39 0.32 15.03
N ILE A 44 -4.74 0.13 13.88
CA ILE A 44 -3.38 0.62 13.60
C ILE A 44 -3.40 1.57 12.41
N ILE A 45 -2.38 2.39 12.31
CA ILE A 45 -2.16 3.27 11.16
C ILE A 45 -1.29 2.55 10.13
N THR A 46 -1.71 2.60 8.88
CA THR A 46 -0.98 2.07 7.73
C THR A 46 -0.74 3.14 6.69
N PHE A 47 0.19 2.89 5.80
CA PHE A 47 0.47 3.75 4.65
C PHE A 47 0.80 2.87 3.44
N PRO A 48 0.44 3.30 2.23
CA PRO A 48 0.79 2.55 1.02
C PRO A 48 2.28 2.71 0.70
N TYR A 49 2.90 1.63 0.25
CA TYR A 49 4.19 1.71 -0.44
C TYR A 49 3.96 2.16 -1.88
N MET A 50 4.78 3.09 -2.33
CA MET A 50 4.69 3.65 -3.67
C MET A 50 5.98 3.48 -4.43
N LEU A 51 5.86 3.19 -5.72
CA LEU A 51 6.97 3.27 -6.66
C LEU A 51 6.93 4.63 -7.38
N TRP A 52 8.01 5.37 -7.28
CA TRP A 52 8.15 6.69 -7.86
C TRP A 52 8.91 6.64 -9.18
N ALA A 53 8.48 7.41 -10.14
CA ALA A 53 9.22 7.66 -11.37
C ALA A 53 9.35 9.17 -11.59
N ASN A 54 10.48 9.61 -12.14
CA ASN A 54 10.60 10.98 -12.62
C ASN A 54 9.65 11.16 -13.80
N LYS A 55 8.99 12.32 -13.87
CA LYS A 55 8.03 12.65 -14.94
C LYS A 55 8.61 12.54 -16.36
N ASP A 56 9.94 12.67 -16.50
CA ASP A 56 10.65 12.64 -17.79
C ASP A 56 11.09 11.20 -18.21
N VAL A 57 10.78 10.19 -17.39
CA VAL A 57 10.98 8.79 -17.81
C VAL A 57 10.03 8.47 -18.96
N PRO A 58 10.49 7.87 -20.06
CA PRO A 58 9.61 7.53 -21.17
C PRO A 58 8.44 6.65 -20.76
N ASN A 59 7.24 6.94 -21.25
CA ASN A 59 6.01 6.21 -20.89
C ASN A 59 6.13 4.71 -21.05
N HIS A 60 6.77 4.24 -22.13
CA HIS A 60 6.92 2.79 -22.39
C HIS A 60 7.73 2.08 -21.31
N ILE A 61 8.72 2.76 -20.69
CA ILE A 61 9.52 2.19 -19.59
C ILE A 61 8.66 2.03 -18.33
N VAL A 62 7.95 3.10 -17.95
CA VAL A 62 7.06 3.05 -16.76
C VAL A 62 5.95 2.01 -16.97
N LYS A 63 5.37 1.97 -18.16
CA LYS A 63 4.35 0.99 -18.54
C LYS A 63 4.85 -0.45 -18.40
N GLU A 64 6.07 -0.73 -18.88
CA GLU A 64 6.70 -2.05 -18.77
C GLU A 64 6.94 -2.44 -17.30
N VAL A 65 7.41 -1.50 -16.48
CA VAL A 65 7.61 -1.74 -15.03
C VAL A 65 6.29 -2.09 -14.35
N VAL A 66 5.23 -1.33 -14.60
CA VAL A 66 3.90 -1.60 -14.01
C VAL A 66 3.39 -2.97 -14.41
N LYS A 67 3.45 -3.32 -15.71
CA LYS A 67 3.02 -4.64 -16.19
C LYS A 67 3.87 -5.77 -15.63
N THR A 68 5.18 -5.57 -15.52
CA THR A 68 6.07 -6.57 -14.94
C THR A 68 5.71 -6.87 -13.49
N LEU A 69 5.42 -5.84 -12.68
CA LEU A 69 4.96 -6.02 -11.31
C LEU A 69 3.62 -6.75 -11.25
N TYR A 70 2.67 -6.36 -12.08
CA TYR A 70 1.35 -6.99 -12.15
C TYR A 70 1.43 -8.48 -12.47
N TYR A 71 2.13 -8.85 -13.55
CA TYR A 71 2.22 -10.25 -14.00
C TYR A 71 3.13 -11.12 -13.14
N ASN A 72 3.98 -10.52 -12.30
CA ASN A 72 4.87 -11.24 -11.38
C ASN A 72 4.54 -10.98 -9.90
N ALA A 73 3.29 -10.66 -9.60
CA ALA A 73 2.85 -10.30 -8.26
C ALA A 73 3.21 -11.35 -7.19
N ASP A 74 3.07 -12.64 -7.51
CA ASP A 74 3.44 -13.73 -6.59
C ASP A 74 4.93 -13.71 -6.24
N LYS A 75 5.79 -13.60 -7.23
CA LYS A 75 7.24 -13.51 -7.02
C LYS A 75 7.60 -12.26 -6.22
N PHE A 76 6.90 -11.15 -6.47
CA PHE A 76 7.11 -9.92 -5.72
C PHE A 76 6.70 -10.09 -4.25
N ARG A 77 5.54 -10.71 -3.97
CA ARG A 77 5.11 -11.04 -2.59
C ARG A 77 6.11 -11.92 -1.85
N GLU A 78 6.76 -12.85 -2.54
CA GLU A 78 7.75 -13.76 -1.96
C GLU A 78 9.13 -13.11 -1.75
N SER A 79 9.43 -12.01 -2.43
CA SER A 79 10.76 -11.39 -2.45
C SER A 79 11.18 -10.80 -1.10
N SER A 80 10.25 -10.34 -0.28
CA SER A 80 10.55 -9.80 1.05
C SER A 80 9.34 -9.81 1.98
N LYS A 81 9.60 -9.60 3.27
CA LYS A 81 8.52 -9.44 4.27
C LYS A 81 7.67 -8.18 4.02
N PHE A 82 8.26 -7.14 3.45
CA PHE A 82 7.59 -5.87 3.18
C PHE A 82 6.62 -5.94 1.99
N THR A 83 6.86 -6.86 1.05
CA THR A 83 6.06 -7.00 -0.16
C THR A 83 4.96 -8.05 -0.05
N ARG A 84 4.86 -8.77 1.08
CA ARG A 84 3.87 -9.84 1.29
C ARG A 84 2.42 -9.41 1.14
N SER A 85 2.10 -8.16 1.47
CA SER A 85 0.76 -7.59 1.37
C SER A 85 0.48 -6.94 0.02
N PHE A 86 1.39 -7.07 -0.95
CA PHE A 86 1.19 -6.52 -2.28
C PHE A 86 -0.05 -7.12 -2.93
N ASP A 87 -0.93 -6.25 -3.40
CA ASP A 87 -2.16 -6.59 -4.08
C ASP A 87 -2.18 -5.87 -5.43
N GLU A 88 -1.95 -6.61 -6.49
CA GLU A 88 -1.87 -6.10 -7.84
C GLU A 88 -3.17 -5.44 -8.31
N SER A 89 -4.30 -5.86 -7.78
CA SER A 89 -5.61 -5.27 -8.10
C SER A 89 -5.77 -3.83 -7.58
N LYS A 90 -4.92 -3.43 -6.63
CA LYS A 90 -4.95 -2.11 -5.99
C LYS A 90 -3.84 -1.17 -6.43
N MET A 91 -3.03 -1.56 -7.40
CA MET A 91 -1.88 -0.76 -7.86
C MET A 91 -2.26 0.64 -8.34
N SER A 92 -3.48 0.83 -8.85
CA SER A 92 -3.97 2.13 -9.35
C SER A 92 -4.67 2.98 -8.29
N ASN A 93 -4.88 2.46 -7.07
CA ASN A 93 -5.71 3.10 -6.02
C ASN A 93 -4.94 4.15 -5.21
N PHE A 94 -4.23 5.04 -5.89
CA PHE A 94 -3.50 6.11 -5.21
C PHE A 94 -3.56 7.39 -6.02
N ASP A 95 -4.08 8.47 -5.42
CA ASP A 95 -4.36 9.75 -6.07
C ASP A 95 -3.75 10.98 -5.38
N LEU A 96 -2.97 10.79 -4.32
CA LEU A 96 -2.35 11.89 -3.56
C LEU A 96 -1.25 12.62 -4.34
N VAL A 97 -0.69 11.98 -5.35
CA VAL A 97 0.30 12.58 -6.25
C VAL A 97 -0.07 12.31 -7.69
N PRO A 98 0.34 13.17 -8.63
CA PRO A 98 0.08 12.94 -10.05
C PRO A 98 0.65 11.59 -10.50
N MET A 99 -0.19 10.77 -11.09
CA MET A 99 0.22 9.49 -11.65
C MET A 99 0.97 9.73 -12.98
N HIS A 100 2.08 9.02 -13.17
CA HIS A 100 2.84 9.07 -14.43
C HIS A 100 1.99 8.57 -15.60
N ASP A 101 2.07 9.21 -16.77
CA ASP A 101 1.22 8.87 -17.92
C ASP A 101 1.43 7.42 -18.39
N GLY A 102 2.66 6.91 -18.37
CA GLY A 102 2.94 5.50 -18.66
C GLY A 102 2.31 4.53 -17.66
N ALA A 103 2.14 4.93 -16.41
CA ALA A 103 1.42 4.12 -15.42
C ALA A 103 -0.09 4.13 -15.70
N LYS A 104 -0.66 5.29 -16.05
CA LYS A 104 -2.08 5.39 -16.45
C LYS A 104 -2.38 4.47 -17.63
N GLU A 105 -1.56 4.52 -18.69
CA GLU A 105 -1.69 3.65 -19.86
C GLU A 105 -1.66 2.16 -19.46
N ALA A 106 -0.72 1.77 -18.59
CA ALA A 106 -0.62 0.40 -18.13
C ALA A 106 -1.86 -0.04 -17.35
N TYR A 107 -2.36 0.79 -16.44
CA TYR A 107 -3.54 0.47 -15.63
C TYR A 107 -4.80 0.40 -16.47
N ASP A 108 -4.95 1.27 -17.48
CA ASP A 108 -6.08 1.20 -18.42
C ASP A 108 -6.05 -0.12 -19.22
N GLU A 109 -4.88 -0.55 -19.71
CA GLU A 109 -4.73 -1.83 -20.43
C GLU A 109 -4.94 -3.07 -19.53
N LEU A 110 -4.63 -2.96 -18.23
CA LEU A 110 -4.84 -4.03 -17.25
C LEU A 110 -6.26 -4.06 -16.68
N GLY A 111 -7.09 -3.08 -17.03
CA GLY A 111 -8.46 -2.95 -16.50
C GLY A 111 -8.53 -2.54 -15.03
N LEU A 112 -7.49 -1.87 -14.53
CA LEU A 112 -7.39 -1.40 -13.13
C LEU A 112 -7.85 0.06 -12.95
N ARG A 113 -8.18 0.73 -14.02
CA ARG A 113 -8.69 2.11 -14.03
C ARG A 113 -10.01 2.19 -14.77
#